data_5c0ece981691fc2defa35c04ae8d56b3
#
_entry.id   5c0ece981691fc2defa35c04ae8d56b3
#
_cell.length_a   1.000
_cell.length_b   1.000
_cell.length_c   1.000
_cell.angle_alpha   90.00
_cell.angle_beta   90.00
_cell.angle_gamma   90.00
#
_symmetry.space_group_name_H-M   'P 1'
#
loop_
_entity.id
_entity.type
_entity.pdbx_description
1 polymer ?
#
loop_
_entity_poly.entity_id
_entity_poly.type
_entity_poly.pdbx_seq_one_letter_code
_entity_poly.pdbx_strand_id
1 'polypeptide(L)'
;MVALIYMTGVATFAFVIFLTLELAPAAPTGRLSEILSPADGVLLSGWRKSLSPLDKPVSRWTPAGFLRKTRADLYWAHIGGRWTDWNEVQFTSLRVALAVAGFGLGMVATSEPIFALVGGLVGFQYPAMSMGGVARRQRRQFIAQLPEYVQLVSAHMSANVSMEEALRRTAQAQSLVGNWMRWVLQMAQGRDLIEQMQREAQESHLPELIGMSVQLEFIRRGTGQQELMGQLATSIAADYIGSAEQRAEKVGSELVIPMVIFYFLPFLVTIIAVIGWPIVQNLGAI
;
A
#
# COMPACT_ATOMS: atom_id res chain seq x y z
N MET A 1 -3.36 41.47 0.32
CA MET A 1 -1.98 41.29 -0.17
C MET A 1 -1.12 40.44 0.78
N VAL A 2 -1.07 40.73 2.08
CA VAL A 2 -0.32 39.99 3.10
C VAL A 2 -0.78 38.52 3.18
N ALA A 3 -2.09 38.23 3.20
CA ALA A 3 -2.64 36.85 3.23
C ALA A 3 -2.21 36.00 2.03
N LEU A 4 -2.06 36.60 0.85
CA LEU A 4 -1.65 35.91 -0.38
C LEU A 4 -0.16 35.49 -0.31
N ILE A 5 0.68 36.33 0.33
CA ILE A 5 2.10 36.03 0.54
C ILE A 5 2.26 34.87 1.54
N TYR A 6 1.46 34.84 2.61
CA TYR A 6 1.47 33.75 3.57
C TYR A 6 0.92 32.44 2.96
N MET A 7 -0.15 32.49 2.17
CA MET A 7 -0.68 31.31 1.48
C MET A 7 0.33 30.71 0.49
N THR A 8 1.03 31.56 -0.29
CA THR A 8 2.10 31.05 -1.18
C THR A 8 3.26 30.47 -0.38
N GLY A 9 3.67 31.09 0.73
CA GLY A 9 4.72 30.56 1.61
C GLY A 9 4.35 29.18 2.21
N VAL A 10 3.14 29.03 2.72
CA VAL A 10 2.64 27.78 3.28
C VAL A 10 2.47 26.71 2.21
N ALA A 11 1.93 27.06 1.03
CA ALA A 11 1.81 26.14 -0.08
C ALA A 11 3.19 25.69 -0.60
N THR A 12 4.16 26.60 -0.68
CA THR A 12 5.53 26.28 -1.09
C THR A 12 6.22 25.39 -0.05
N PHE A 13 6.06 25.66 1.23
CA PHE A 13 6.64 24.84 2.32
C PHE A 13 6.00 23.45 2.36
N ALA A 14 4.67 23.35 2.26
CA ALA A 14 3.97 22.08 2.15
C ALA A 14 4.38 21.31 0.89
N PHE A 15 4.56 22.00 -0.24
CA PHE A 15 5.04 21.42 -1.49
C PHE A 15 6.49 20.94 -1.39
N VAL A 16 7.37 21.69 -0.73
CA VAL A 16 8.77 21.28 -0.49
C VAL A 16 8.84 20.06 0.44
N ILE A 17 8.04 20.03 1.50
CA ILE A 17 7.93 18.81 2.36
C ILE A 17 7.37 17.64 1.54
N PHE A 18 6.36 17.87 0.74
CA PHE A 18 5.79 16.88 -0.18
C PHE A 18 6.86 16.34 -1.13
N LEU A 19 7.59 17.24 -1.79
CA LEU A 19 8.63 16.87 -2.75
C LEU A 19 9.79 16.12 -2.07
N THR A 20 10.20 16.52 -0.88
CA THR A 20 11.27 15.84 -0.13
C THR A 20 10.84 14.46 0.39
N LEU A 21 9.56 14.26 0.72
CA LEU A 21 9.03 12.97 1.14
C LEU A 21 8.74 12.03 -0.03
N GLU A 22 8.34 12.56 -1.19
CA GLU A 22 8.10 11.76 -2.40
C GLU A 22 9.38 11.49 -3.21
N LEU A 23 10.29 12.44 -3.26
CA LEU A 23 11.60 12.30 -3.90
C LEU A 23 12.64 11.63 -3.00
N ALA A 24 12.34 11.37 -1.71
CA ALA A 24 13.17 10.49 -0.91
C ALA A 24 13.29 9.18 -1.69
N PRO A 25 14.47 8.86 -2.25
CA PRO A 25 14.62 7.71 -3.12
C PRO A 25 14.10 6.49 -2.40
N ALA A 26 13.32 5.66 -3.11
CA ALA A 26 13.06 4.31 -2.63
C ALA A 26 14.43 3.73 -2.33
N ALA A 27 14.66 3.36 -1.07
CA ALA A 27 15.93 2.78 -0.68
C ALA A 27 16.29 1.72 -1.71
N PRO A 28 17.46 1.80 -2.35
CA PRO A 28 17.83 0.85 -3.36
C PRO A 28 17.77 -0.54 -2.73
N THR A 29 16.92 -1.40 -3.28
CA THR A 29 16.82 -2.80 -2.89
C THR A 29 18.09 -3.49 -3.38
N GLY A 30 19.17 -3.45 -2.59
CA GLY A 30 20.42 -4.05 -2.97
C GLY A 30 21.54 -3.72 -1.98
N ARG A 31 22.70 -4.32 -2.15
CA ARG A 31 23.92 -4.14 -1.34
C ARG A 31 24.29 -2.68 -1.02
N LEU A 32 23.79 -1.70 -1.79
CA LEU A 32 23.97 -0.28 -1.55
C LEU A 32 23.20 0.24 -0.32
N SER A 33 22.09 -0.39 0.08
CA SER A 33 21.34 0.00 1.29
C SER A 33 22.12 -0.32 2.56
N GLU A 34 22.94 -1.35 2.53
CA GLU A 34 23.78 -1.77 3.66
C GLU A 34 24.98 -0.80 3.87
N ILE A 35 25.44 -0.16 2.78
CA ILE A 35 26.57 0.79 2.81
C ILE A 35 26.09 2.21 3.13
N LEU A 36 24.89 2.61 2.73
CA LEU A 36 24.33 3.95 2.90
C LEU A 36 23.47 4.12 4.16
N SER A 37 23.03 3.03 4.79
CA SER A 37 22.14 3.07 5.96
C SER A 37 22.74 3.65 7.26
N PRO A 38 24.06 3.66 7.53
CA PRO A 38 24.56 4.20 8.80
C PRO A 38 24.42 5.72 8.95
N ALA A 39 24.46 6.48 7.86
CA ALA A 39 24.44 7.94 7.93
C ALA A 39 23.02 8.53 7.99
N ASP A 40 22.07 7.98 7.20
CA ASP A 40 20.70 8.46 7.16
C ASP A 40 19.89 8.03 8.39
N GLY A 41 20.21 6.89 8.99
CA GLY A 41 19.58 6.40 10.21
C GLY A 41 19.81 7.31 11.43
N VAL A 42 20.92 8.02 11.50
CA VAL A 42 21.27 8.89 12.63
C VAL A 42 20.46 10.19 12.62
N LEU A 43 20.27 10.81 11.47
CA LEU A 43 19.48 12.05 11.35
C LEU A 43 17.98 11.78 11.52
N LEU A 44 17.47 10.67 10.95
CA LEU A 44 16.08 10.28 11.09
C LEU A 44 15.74 9.77 12.50
N SER A 45 16.72 9.26 13.26
CA SER A 45 16.49 8.82 14.65
C SER A 45 16.25 9.99 15.63
N GLY A 46 16.80 11.17 15.35
CA GLY A 46 16.69 12.34 16.22
C GLY A 46 15.27 12.88 16.33
N TRP A 47 14.61 13.15 15.21
CA TRP A 47 13.26 13.70 15.21
C TRP A 47 12.17 12.68 15.59
N ARG A 48 12.41 11.37 15.39
CA ARG A 48 11.54 10.30 15.89
C ARG A 48 11.46 10.30 17.42
N LYS A 49 12.58 10.56 18.10
CA LYS A 49 12.61 10.70 19.57
C LYS A 49 11.74 11.86 20.03
N SER A 50 11.62 12.93 19.23
CA SER A 50 10.74 14.07 19.55
C SER A 50 9.25 13.70 19.47
N LEU A 51 8.87 12.64 18.77
CA LEU A 51 7.50 12.14 18.71
C LEU A 51 7.16 11.17 19.86
N SER A 52 8.16 10.61 20.54
CA SER A 52 7.96 9.60 21.59
C SER A 52 7.01 10.03 22.73
N PRO A 53 6.93 11.32 23.16
CA PRO A 53 5.96 11.73 24.16
C PRO A 53 4.51 11.57 23.69
N LEU A 54 4.26 11.58 22.38
CA LEU A 54 2.91 11.40 21.80
C LEU A 54 2.48 9.92 21.74
N ASP A 55 3.41 8.98 21.83
CA ASP A 55 3.10 7.55 21.65
C ASP A 55 2.15 7.03 22.76
N LYS A 56 2.36 7.43 24.00
CA LYS A 56 1.50 7.02 25.14
C LYS A 56 0.06 7.50 25.00
N PRO A 57 -0.22 8.81 24.79
CA PRO A 57 -1.59 9.27 24.60
C PRO A 57 -2.21 8.70 23.32
N VAL A 58 -1.47 8.63 22.22
CA VAL A 58 -1.97 8.11 20.93
C VAL A 58 -2.38 6.65 21.06
N SER A 59 -1.56 5.79 21.68
CA SER A 59 -1.88 4.38 21.86
C SER A 59 -3.13 4.16 22.71
N ARG A 60 -3.42 5.05 23.68
CA ARG A 60 -4.59 4.97 24.56
C ARG A 60 -5.89 5.42 23.88
N TRP A 61 -5.81 6.40 22.96
CA TRP A 61 -6.99 7.02 22.35
C TRP A 61 -7.33 6.42 20.97
N THR A 62 -6.39 5.71 20.35
CA THR A 62 -6.60 5.16 19.02
C THR A 62 -7.34 3.83 19.09
N PRO A 63 -8.46 3.65 18.34
CA PRO A 63 -9.17 2.39 18.28
C PRO A 63 -8.30 1.25 17.76
N ALA A 64 -8.41 0.06 18.36
CA ALA A 64 -7.62 -1.12 17.98
C ALA A 64 -7.78 -1.52 16.49
N GLY A 65 -8.96 -1.28 15.91
CA GLY A 65 -9.22 -1.54 14.48
C GLY A 65 -8.40 -0.65 13.55
N PHE A 66 -8.17 0.61 13.96
CA PHE A 66 -7.35 1.56 13.21
C PHE A 66 -5.87 1.15 13.26
N LEU A 67 -5.35 0.77 14.42
CA LEU A 67 -3.97 0.30 14.57
C LEU A 67 -3.73 -0.98 13.78
N ARG A 68 -4.68 -1.91 13.75
CA ARG A 68 -4.58 -3.14 12.92
C ARG A 68 -4.45 -2.82 11.45
N LYS A 69 -5.26 -1.89 10.92
CA LYS A 69 -5.16 -1.47 9.52
C LYS A 69 -3.80 -0.81 9.23
N THR A 70 -3.35 0.06 10.10
CA THR A 70 -2.05 0.73 9.99
C THR A 70 -0.90 -0.30 10.03
N ARG A 71 -0.98 -1.32 10.89
CA ARG A 71 -0.01 -2.41 10.96
C ARG A 71 0.03 -3.21 9.65
N ALA A 72 -1.12 -3.57 9.08
CA ALA A 72 -1.18 -4.28 7.81
C ALA A 72 -0.58 -3.47 6.65
N ASP A 73 -0.85 -2.17 6.60
CA ASP A 73 -0.27 -1.29 5.57
C ASP A 73 1.25 -1.11 5.78
N LEU A 74 1.73 -0.97 7.03
CA LEU A 74 3.15 -0.91 7.36
C LEU A 74 3.87 -2.22 7.01
N TYR A 75 3.26 -3.37 7.28
CA TYR A 75 3.81 -4.68 6.93
C TYR A 75 4.20 -4.73 5.44
N TRP A 76 3.29 -4.33 4.55
CA TRP A 76 3.56 -4.29 3.12
C TRP A 76 4.56 -3.22 2.70
N ALA A 77 4.57 -2.08 3.39
CA ALA A 77 5.55 -1.04 3.16
C ALA A 77 6.97 -1.48 3.57
N HIS A 78 7.12 -2.24 4.67
CA HIS A 78 8.37 -2.83 5.12
C HIS A 78 8.94 -3.84 4.12
N ILE A 79 8.11 -4.73 3.59
CA ILE A 79 8.52 -5.69 2.54
C ILE A 79 9.06 -4.96 1.31
N GLY A 80 8.49 -3.80 0.98
CA GLY A 80 8.96 -2.94 -0.10
C GLY A 80 10.19 -2.09 0.24
N GLY A 81 10.79 -2.25 1.43
CA GLY A 81 11.96 -1.49 1.86
C GLY A 81 11.66 -0.03 2.25
N ARG A 82 10.39 0.33 2.45
CA ARG A 82 9.97 1.66 2.91
C ARG A 82 9.39 1.58 4.31
N TRP A 83 9.60 2.62 5.11
CA TRP A 83 9.05 2.74 6.48
C TRP A 83 9.53 1.61 7.42
N THR A 84 10.70 1.01 7.16
CA THR A 84 11.22 -0.19 7.83
C THR A 84 11.34 -0.07 9.35
N ASP A 85 11.60 1.13 9.85
CA ASP A 85 11.83 1.36 11.28
C ASP A 85 10.61 1.95 12.01
N TRP A 86 9.43 1.97 11.39
CA TRP A 86 8.23 2.56 11.95
C TRP A 86 7.33 1.52 12.58
N ASN A 87 6.88 1.79 13.81
CA ASN A 87 5.83 1.02 14.46
C ASN A 87 4.46 1.70 14.20
N GLU A 88 3.36 0.95 14.29
CA GLU A 88 1.99 1.45 14.10
C GLU A 88 1.65 2.65 15.00
N VAL A 89 2.15 2.65 16.25
CA VAL A 89 1.94 3.74 17.21
C VAL A 89 2.70 4.99 16.78
N GLN A 90 3.99 4.84 16.46
CA GLN A 90 4.83 5.95 15.99
C GLN A 90 4.32 6.57 14.71
N PHE A 91 3.86 5.74 13.76
CA PHE A 91 3.26 6.24 12.53
C PHE A 91 1.97 7.02 12.79
N THR A 92 1.15 6.56 13.74
CA THR A 92 -0.07 7.27 14.15
C THR A 92 0.29 8.58 14.88
N SER A 93 1.33 8.59 15.71
CA SER A 93 1.86 9.79 16.36
C SER A 93 2.35 10.82 15.32
N LEU A 94 3.00 10.38 14.25
CA LEU A 94 3.37 11.25 13.12
C LEU A 94 2.12 11.87 12.47
N ARG A 95 1.07 11.10 12.24
CA ARG A 95 -0.17 11.61 11.65
C ARG A 95 -0.82 12.69 12.52
N VAL A 96 -0.85 12.47 13.85
CA VAL A 96 -1.37 13.43 14.81
C VAL A 96 -0.50 14.68 14.84
N ALA A 97 0.83 14.56 14.85
CA ALA A 97 1.75 15.69 14.82
C ALA A 97 1.56 16.53 13.54
N LEU A 98 1.42 15.90 12.37
CA LEU A 98 1.17 16.60 11.11
C LEU A 98 -0.23 17.22 11.06
N ALA A 99 -1.23 16.61 11.70
CA ALA A 99 -2.56 17.22 11.84
C ALA A 99 -2.50 18.51 12.67
N VAL A 100 -1.80 18.48 13.81
CA VAL A 100 -1.62 19.67 14.66
C VAL A 100 -0.82 20.75 13.95
N ALA A 101 0.24 20.38 13.26
CA ALA A 101 1.04 21.32 12.46
C ALA A 101 0.22 21.94 11.32
N GLY A 102 -0.55 21.13 10.58
CA GLY A 102 -1.41 21.60 9.50
C GLY A 102 -2.54 22.52 10.00
N PHE A 103 -3.12 22.18 11.15
CA PHE A 103 -4.11 23.05 11.82
C PHE A 103 -3.50 24.39 12.24
N GLY A 104 -2.34 24.36 12.89
CA GLY A 104 -1.63 25.58 13.32
C GLY A 104 -1.24 26.47 12.14
N LEU A 105 -0.70 25.90 11.07
CA LEU A 105 -0.38 26.62 9.84
C LEU A 105 -1.62 27.23 9.18
N GLY A 106 -2.72 26.50 9.12
CA GLY A 106 -4.00 26.99 8.61
C GLY A 106 -4.52 28.21 9.39
N MET A 107 -4.44 28.16 10.73
CA MET A 107 -4.84 29.28 11.58
C MET A 107 -3.96 30.51 11.39
N VAL A 108 -2.64 30.33 11.29
CA VAL A 108 -1.70 31.45 11.11
C VAL A 108 -1.85 32.08 9.72
N ALA A 109 -2.06 31.24 8.67
CA ALA A 109 -2.11 31.72 7.29
C ALA A 109 -3.40 32.49 6.97
N THR A 110 -4.56 32.07 7.50
CA THR A 110 -5.86 32.59 7.08
C THR A 110 -6.66 33.25 8.18
N SER A 111 -6.28 33.04 9.47
CA SER A 111 -7.04 33.41 10.66
C SER A 111 -8.49 32.87 10.70
N GLU A 112 -8.83 31.98 9.75
CA GLU A 112 -10.15 31.39 9.60
C GLU A 112 -10.15 29.94 10.09
N PRO A 113 -11.03 29.55 11.03
CA PRO A 113 -11.03 28.21 11.61
C PRO A 113 -11.33 27.08 10.60
N ILE A 114 -12.04 27.38 9.52
CA ILE A 114 -12.37 26.41 8.47
C ILE A 114 -11.11 25.94 7.76
N PHE A 115 -10.21 26.86 7.38
CA PHE A 115 -8.95 26.51 6.72
C PHE A 115 -7.99 25.80 7.66
N ALA A 116 -8.02 26.11 8.94
CA ALA A 116 -7.27 25.38 9.95
C ALA A 116 -7.74 23.92 10.06
N LEU A 117 -9.06 23.69 10.08
CA LEU A 117 -9.62 22.33 10.07
C LEU A 117 -9.23 21.55 8.81
N VAL A 118 -9.31 22.18 7.65
CA VAL A 118 -8.89 21.55 6.37
C VAL A 118 -7.40 21.22 6.41
N GLY A 119 -6.55 22.14 6.86
CA GLY A 119 -5.10 21.92 7.01
C GLY A 119 -4.77 20.75 7.96
N GLY A 120 -5.48 20.69 9.10
CA GLY A 120 -5.35 19.58 10.05
C GLY A 120 -5.78 18.23 9.44
N LEU A 121 -6.91 18.21 8.73
CA LEU A 121 -7.41 17.00 8.05
C LEU A 121 -6.43 16.50 6.96
N VAL A 122 -5.93 17.42 6.14
CA VAL A 122 -4.93 17.11 5.12
C VAL A 122 -3.66 16.58 5.76
N GLY A 123 -3.13 17.23 6.79
CA GLY A 123 -1.96 16.78 7.53
C GLY A 123 -2.12 15.38 8.14
N PHE A 124 -3.31 15.08 8.68
CA PHE A 124 -3.63 13.75 9.21
C PHE A 124 -3.72 12.68 8.13
N GLN A 125 -4.33 12.99 6.98
CA GLN A 125 -4.64 12.01 5.95
C GLN A 125 -3.46 11.75 5.01
N TYR A 126 -2.58 12.74 4.80
CA TYR A 126 -1.49 12.67 3.85
C TYR A 126 -0.54 11.48 4.08
N PRO A 127 0.04 11.23 5.27
CA PRO A 127 0.92 10.08 5.49
C PRO A 127 0.21 8.75 5.26
N ALA A 128 -1.08 8.67 5.61
CA ALA A 128 -1.87 7.46 5.40
C ALA A 128 -2.11 7.16 3.92
N MET A 129 -2.36 8.19 3.10
CA MET A 129 -2.54 8.05 1.66
C MET A 129 -1.24 7.62 0.99
N SER A 130 -0.11 8.25 1.35
CA SER A 130 1.22 7.92 0.86
C SER A 130 1.60 6.46 1.20
N MET A 131 1.53 6.09 2.49
CA MET A 131 1.82 4.73 2.93
C MET A 131 0.87 3.70 2.31
N GLY A 132 -0.44 3.94 2.34
CA GLY A 132 -1.43 3.04 1.76
C GLY A 132 -1.28 2.89 0.24
N GLY A 133 -0.78 3.92 -0.46
CA GLY A 133 -0.41 3.84 -1.86
C GLY A 133 0.74 2.86 -2.11
N VAL A 134 1.82 3.00 -1.32
CA VAL A 134 2.98 2.10 -1.36
C VAL A 134 2.55 0.67 -1.01
N ALA A 135 1.85 0.46 0.10
CA ALA A 135 1.40 -0.85 0.55
C ALA A 135 0.56 -1.57 -0.52
N ARG A 136 -0.43 -0.86 -1.12
CA ARG A 136 -1.26 -1.42 -2.19
C ARG A 136 -0.45 -1.80 -3.44
N ARG A 137 0.52 -0.98 -3.82
CA ARG A 137 1.40 -1.27 -4.95
C ARG A 137 2.26 -2.50 -4.69
N GLN A 138 2.87 -2.60 -3.51
CA GLN A 138 3.70 -3.74 -3.12
C GLN A 138 2.88 -5.02 -3.04
N ARG A 139 1.70 -4.97 -2.42
CA ARG A 139 0.78 -6.11 -2.37
C ARG A 139 0.40 -6.61 -3.77
N ARG A 140 0.07 -5.71 -4.71
CA ARG A 140 -0.25 -6.09 -6.08
C ARG A 140 0.95 -6.73 -6.81
N GLN A 141 2.14 -6.17 -6.64
CA GLN A 141 3.36 -6.72 -7.23
C GLN A 141 3.70 -8.09 -6.63
N PHE A 142 3.49 -8.26 -5.32
CA PHE A 142 3.68 -9.52 -4.64
C PHE A 142 2.76 -10.62 -5.21
N ILE A 143 1.47 -10.34 -5.31
CA ILE A 143 0.48 -11.28 -5.89
C ILE A 143 0.85 -11.61 -7.33
N ALA A 144 1.31 -10.65 -8.13
CA ALA A 144 1.72 -10.89 -9.51
C ALA A 144 2.94 -11.81 -9.63
N GLN A 145 3.86 -11.77 -8.67
CA GLN A 145 5.08 -12.61 -8.65
C GLN A 145 4.87 -13.96 -7.97
N LEU A 146 3.79 -14.14 -7.22
CA LEU A 146 3.53 -15.34 -6.45
C LEU A 146 3.44 -16.61 -7.33
N PRO A 147 2.73 -16.62 -8.48
CA PRO A 147 2.66 -17.80 -9.34
C PRO A 147 4.04 -18.24 -9.85
N GLU A 148 4.86 -17.29 -10.31
CA GLU A 148 6.22 -17.57 -10.78
C GLU A 148 7.09 -18.16 -9.67
N TYR A 149 7.00 -17.60 -8.47
CA TYR A 149 7.71 -18.09 -7.30
C TYR A 149 7.34 -19.55 -6.99
N VAL A 150 6.06 -19.89 -6.96
CA VAL A 150 5.58 -21.24 -6.64
C VAL A 150 5.96 -22.22 -7.75
N GLN A 151 5.93 -21.80 -9.01
CA GLN A 151 6.41 -22.61 -10.13
C GLN A 151 7.91 -22.92 -9.99
N LEU A 152 8.72 -21.96 -9.58
CA LEU A 152 10.15 -22.15 -9.36
C LEU A 152 10.42 -23.13 -8.21
N VAL A 153 9.66 -23.05 -7.11
CA VAL A 153 9.72 -24.03 -6.01
C VAL A 153 9.34 -25.42 -6.52
N SER A 154 8.26 -25.55 -7.29
CA SER A 154 7.83 -26.81 -7.90
C SER A 154 8.91 -27.39 -8.81
N ALA A 155 9.59 -26.57 -9.62
CA ALA A 155 10.68 -26.98 -10.48
C ALA A 155 11.89 -27.53 -9.68
N HIS A 156 12.24 -26.90 -8.55
CA HIS A 156 13.28 -27.43 -7.67
C HIS A 156 12.88 -28.75 -7.03
N MET A 157 11.63 -28.92 -6.63
CA MET A 157 11.14 -30.19 -6.10
C MET A 157 11.13 -31.29 -7.16
N SER A 158 10.84 -30.95 -8.42
CA SER A 158 10.92 -31.86 -9.56
C SER A 158 12.36 -32.36 -9.83
N ALA A 159 13.35 -31.55 -9.43
CA ALA A 159 14.76 -31.94 -9.43
C ALA A 159 15.16 -32.73 -8.16
N ASN A 160 14.20 -33.32 -7.44
CA ASN A 160 14.41 -34.12 -6.24
C ASN A 160 15.00 -33.36 -5.05
N VAL A 161 14.78 -32.05 -5.01
CA VAL A 161 15.14 -31.19 -3.86
C VAL A 161 13.99 -31.21 -2.85
N SER A 162 14.30 -31.30 -1.55
CA SER A 162 13.26 -31.22 -0.51
C SER A 162 12.53 -29.88 -0.55
N MET A 163 11.26 -29.85 -0.12
CA MET A 163 10.43 -28.65 -0.14
C MET A 163 11.07 -27.48 0.62
N GLU A 164 11.63 -27.73 1.80
CA GLU A 164 12.27 -26.67 2.59
C GLU A 164 13.52 -26.12 1.89
N GLU A 165 14.33 -26.97 1.29
CA GLU A 165 15.52 -26.55 0.56
C GLU A 165 15.11 -25.83 -0.75
N ALA A 166 14.06 -26.27 -1.43
CA ALA A 166 13.50 -25.59 -2.59
C ALA A 166 13.03 -24.17 -2.24
N LEU A 167 12.31 -24.01 -1.13
CA LEU A 167 11.91 -22.69 -0.62
C LEU A 167 13.12 -21.79 -0.28
N ARG A 168 14.17 -22.36 0.34
CA ARG A 168 15.43 -21.64 0.65
C ARG A 168 16.14 -21.16 -0.61
N ARG A 169 16.27 -22.01 -1.61
CA ARG A 169 16.94 -21.67 -2.89
C ARG A 169 16.15 -20.61 -3.64
N THR A 170 14.84 -20.76 -3.71
CA THR A 170 13.96 -19.80 -4.39
C THR A 170 13.91 -18.46 -3.68
N ALA A 171 14.12 -18.41 -2.36
CA ALA A 171 14.23 -17.18 -1.59
C ALA A 171 15.42 -16.29 -2.03
N GLN A 172 16.42 -16.84 -2.71
CA GLN A 172 17.55 -16.07 -3.24
C GLN A 172 17.17 -15.27 -4.50
N ALA A 173 16.01 -15.55 -5.11
CA ALA A 173 15.52 -14.79 -6.25
C ALA A 173 15.30 -13.32 -5.86
N GLN A 174 15.67 -12.39 -6.77
CA GLN A 174 15.47 -10.95 -6.60
C GLN A 174 14.02 -10.57 -6.88
N SER A 175 13.11 -11.03 -6.04
CA SER A 175 11.67 -10.77 -6.14
C SER A 175 11.12 -10.33 -4.78
N LEU A 176 9.94 -9.69 -4.77
CA LEU A 176 9.28 -9.33 -3.51
C LEU A 176 8.91 -10.58 -2.70
N VAL A 177 8.49 -11.65 -3.37
CA VAL A 177 8.19 -12.94 -2.73
C VAL A 177 9.47 -13.55 -2.17
N GLY A 178 10.60 -13.49 -2.91
CA GLY A 178 11.91 -13.91 -2.42
C GLY A 178 12.36 -13.10 -1.18
N ASN A 179 12.16 -11.79 -1.18
CA ASN A 179 12.47 -10.94 -0.02
C ASN A 179 11.63 -11.34 1.20
N TRP A 180 10.33 -11.55 1.00
CA TRP A 180 9.43 -12.01 2.05
C TRP A 180 9.85 -13.37 2.59
N MET A 181 10.17 -14.31 1.71
CA MET A 181 10.62 -15.64 2.15
C MET A 181 11.95 -15.57 2.92
N ARG A 182 12.90 -14.71 2.52
CA ARG A 182 14.13 -14.48 3.30
C ARG A 182 13.83 -13.96 4.70
N TRP A 183 12.87 -13.05 4.82
CA TRP A 183 12.39 -12.57 6.11
C TRP A 183 11.82 -13.72 6.94
N VAL A 184 10.94 -14.54 6.36
CA VAL A 184 10.38 -15.74 7.03
C VAL A 184 11.49 -16.69 7.49
N LEU A 185 12.47 -16.96 6.63
CA LEU A 185 13.61 -17.82 6.95
C LEU A 185 14.47 -17.26 8.09
N GLN A 186 14.67 -15.97 8.16
CA GLN A 186 15.39 -15.32 9.26
C GLN A 186 14.61 -15.45 10.59
N MET A 187 13.29 -15.29 10.55
CA MET A 187 12.45 -15.43 11.74
C MET A 187 12.26 -16.90 12.17
N ALA A 188 12.39 -17.84 11.25
CA ALA A 188 12.27 -19.28 11.51
C ALA A 188 13.53 -19.92 12.09
N GLN A 189 14.59 -19.15 12.43
CA GLN A 189 15.83 -19.70 12.97
C GLN A 189 15.54 -20.60 14.18
N GLY A 190 15.72 -21.93 13.99
CA GLY A 190 15.47 -22.94 15.02
C GLY A 190 13.99 -23.32 15.26
N ARG A 191 13.07 -22.83 14.43
CA ARG A 191 11.63 -23.16 14.47
C ARG A 191 11.20 -23.81 13.14
N ASP A 192 10.00 -24.40 13.15
CA ASP A 192 9.38 -24.94 11.94
C ASP A 192 9.12 -23.82 10.93
N LEU A 193 9.70 -23.97 9.74
CA LEU A 193 9.59 -22.96 8.66
C LEU A 193 8.13 -22.76 8.21
N ILE A 194 7.37 -23.86 8.12
CA ILE A 194 5.97 -23.76 7.65
C ILE A 194 5.09 -23.10 8.69
N GLU A 195 5.30 -23.39 9.98
CA GLU A 195 4.59 -22.73 11.05
C GLU A 195 4.88 -21.22 11.08
N GLN A 196 6.17 -20.84 10.92
CA GLN A 196 6.53 -19.41 10.85
C GLN A 196 5.93 -18.76 9.60
N MET A 197 5.93 -19.43 8.48
CA MET A 197 5.30 -18.95 7.24
C MET A 197 3.80 -18.72 7.42
N GLN A 198 3.09 -19.62 8.13
CA GLN A 198 1.67 -19.43 8.43
C GLN A 198 1.43 -18.21 9.31
N ARG A 199 2.26 -17.96 10.32
CA ARG A 199 2.16 -16.76 11.18
C ARG A 199 2.36 -15.49 10.36
N GLU A 200 3.40 -15.45 9.54
CA GLU A 200 3.67 -14.28 8.68
C GLU A 200 2.58 -14.08 7.62
N ALA A 201 2.02 -15.16 7.07
CA ALA A 201 0.90 -15.08 6.15
C ALA A 201 -0.35 -14.48 6.82
N GLN A 202 -0.63 -14.83 8.08
CA GLN A 202 -1.73 -14.23 8.85
C GLN A 202 -1.49 -12.75 9.12
N GLU A 203 -0.28 -12.35 9.50
CA GLU A 203 0.09 -10.94 9.72
C GLU A 203 0.00 -10.11 8.42
N SER A 204 0.27 -10.72 7.26
CA SER A 204 0.15 -10.07 5.96
C SER A 204 -1.29 -9.70 5.57
N HIS A 205 -2.29 -10.37 6.17
CA HIS A 205 -3.72 -10.27 5.81
C HIS A 205 -3.97 -10.49 4.31
N LEU A 206 -3.16 -11.33 3.66
CA LEU A 206 -3.28 -11.69 2.25
C LEU A 206 -3.86 -13.10 2.13
N PRO A 207 -5.10 -13.25 1.63
CA PRO A 207 -5.76 -14.56 1.53
C PRO A 207 -4.97 -15.57 0.72
N GLU A 208 -4.31 -15.13 -0.36
CA GLU A 208 -3.50 -15.97 -1.24
C GLU A 208 -2.29 -16.57 -0.50
N LEU A 209 -1.64 -15.80 0.39
CA LEU A 209 -0.55 -16.30 1.22
C LEU A 209 -1.03 -17.26 2.30
N ILE A 210 -2.16 -16.95 2.93
CA ILE A 210 -2.77 -17.81 3.94
C ILE A 210 -3.13 -19.16 3.29
N GLY A 211 -3.80 -19.14 2.15
CA GLY A 211 -4.14 -20.34 1.39
C GLY A 211 -2.92 -21.16 1.00
N MET A 212 -1.89 -20.51 0.46
CA MET A 212 -0.63 -21.14 0.10
C MET A 212 0.07 -21.79 1.30
N SER A 213 0.14 -21.10 2.44
CA SER A 213 0.81 -21.63 3.63
C SER A 213 0.10 -22.86 4.21
N VAL A 214 -1.23 -22.88 4.19
CA VAL A 214 -2.04 -24.03 4.60
C VAL A 214 -1.82 -25.22 3.63
N GLN A 215 -1.81 -24.95 2.33
CA GLN A 215 -1.58 -26.01 1.34
C GLN A 215 -0.17 -26.60 1.43
N LEU A 216 0.85 -25.76 1.68
CA LEU A 216 2.21 -26.24 1.93
C LEU A 216 2.31 -27.17 3.15
N GLU A 217 1.53 -26.89 4.19
CA GLU A 217 1.46 -27.79 5.36
C GLU A 217 0.85 -29.16 5.00
N PHE A 218 -0.21 -29.17 4.16
CA PHE A 218 -0.78 -30.43 3.65
C PHE A 218 0.20 -31.18 2.76
N ILE A 219 0.91 -30.48 1.86
CA ILE A 219 1.93 -31.08 1.00
C ILE A 219 3.05 -31.70 1.83
N ARG A 220 3.48 -31.02 2.90
CA ARG A 220 4.52 -31.52 3.80
C ARG A 220 4.16 -32.86 4.45
N ARG A 221 2.88 -33.02 4.82
CA ARG A 221 2.38 -34.24 5.51
C ARG A 221 1.99 -35.35 4.53
N GLY A 222 1.79 -35.03 3.27
CA GLY A 222 1.29 -35.97 2.27
C GLY A 222 2.37 -36.77 1.58
N THR A 223 1.96 -37.89 0.97
CA THR A 223 2.75 -38.62 -0.05
C THR A 223 2.50 -37.94 -1.40
N GLY A 224 3.50 -37.87 -2.27
CA GLY A 224 3.36 -37.21 -3.58
C GLY A 224 3.53 -35.69 -3.55
N GLN A 225 4.42 -35.21 -2.67
CA GLN A 225 4.65 -33.76 -2.46
C GLN A 225 4.93 -32.99 -3.77
N GLN A 226 5.63 -33.61 -4.71
CA GLN A 226 5.97 -33.00 -5.99
C GLN A 226 4.73 -32.71 -6.86
N GLU A 227 3.83 -33.69 -6.96
CA GLU A 227 2.59 -33.57 -7.74
C GLU A 227 1.65 -32.54 -7.14
N LEU A 228 1.47 -32.57 -5.82
CA LEU A 228 0.66 -31.60 -5.09
C LEU A 228 1.21 -30.18 -5.22
N MET A 229 2.53 -30.02 -5.23
CA MET A 229 3.15 -28.72 -5.45
C MET A 229 2.93 -28.20 -6.88
N GLY A 230 2.97 -29.09 -7.89
CA GLY A 230 2.63 -28.76 -9.26
C GLY A 230 1.17 -28.32 -9.42
N GLN A 231 0.23 -29.02 -8.75
CA GLN A 231 -1.18 -28.63 -8.72
C GLN A 231 -1.37 -27.26 -8.03
N LEU A 232 -0.70 -27.02 -6.91
CA LEU A 232 -0.71 -25.71 -6.21
C LEU A 232 -0.21 -24.59 -7.14
N ALA A 233 0.90 -24.80 -7.83
CA ALA A 233 1.43 -23.81 -8.77
C ALA A 233 0.44 -23.48 -9.89
N THR A 234 -0.22 -24.49 -10.41
CA THR A 234 -1.24 -24.35 -11.48
C THR A 234 -2.48 -23.61 -10.95
N SER A 235 -2.96 -23.93 -9.74
CA SER A 235 -4.14 -23.29 -9.16
C SER A 235 -3.89 -21.80 -8.88
N ILE A 236 -2.74 -21.45 -8.30
CA ILE A 236 -2.38 -20.04 -8.05
C ILE A 236 -2.25 -19.26 -9.37
N ALA A 237 -1.69 -19.87 -10.40
CA ALA A 237 -1.60 -19.23 -11.72
C ALA A 237 -3.00 -19.00 -12.34
N ALA A 238 -3.89 -19.98 -12.24
CA ALA A 238 -5.26 -19.89 -12.73
C ALA A 238 -6.06 -18.81 -11.99
N ASP A 239 -5.95 -18.76 -10.65
CA ASP A 239 -6.59 -17.73 -9.81
C ASP A 239 -6.10 -16.32 -10.16
N TYR A 240 -4.79 -16.18 -10.43
CA TYR A 240 -4.22 -14.90 -10.86
C TYR A 240 -4.77 -14.47 -12.22
N ILE A 241 -4.81 -15.36 -13.21
CA ILE A 241 -5.36 -15.09 -14.55
C ILE A 241 -6.85 -14.71 -14.43
N GLY A 242 -7.66 -15.52 -13.74
CA GLY A 242 -9.09 -15.24 -13.54
C GLY A 242 -9.34 -13.90 -12.84
N SER A 243 -8.52 -13.55 -11.85
CA SER A 243 -8.59 -12.24 -11.19
C SER A 243 -8.19 -11.08 -12.12
N ALA A 244 -7.30 -11.31 -13.07
CA ALA A 244 -6.91 -10.32 -14.07
C ALA A 244 -8.02 -10.10 -15.12
N GLU A 245 -8.67 -11.17 -15.56
CA GLU A 245 -9.81 -11.14 -16.48
C GLU A 245 -10.98 -10.38 -15.85
N GLN A 246 -11.37 -10.71 -14.60
CA GLN A 246 -12.42 -9.99 -13.87
C GLN A 246 -12.12 -8.48 -13.74
N ARG A 247 -10.84 -8.11 -13.53
CA ARG A 247 -10.45 -6.69 -13.51
C ARG A 247 -10.58 -6.04 -14.88
N ALA A 248 -10.24 -6.75 -15.95
CA ALA A 248 -10.37 -6.24 -17.31
C ALA A 248 -11.85 -6.01 -17.68
N GLU A 249 -12.74 -6.94 -17.35
CA GLU A 249 -14.19 -6.80 -17.52
C GLU A 249 -14.75 -5.61 -16.72
N LYS A 250 -14.30 -5.46 -15.47
CA LYS A 250 -14.72 -4.35 -14.61
C LYS A 250 -14.29 -3.00 -15.18
N VAL A 251 -13.05 -2.88 -15.70
CA VAL A 251 -12.60 -1.65 -16.39
C VAL A 251 -13.47 -1.35 -17.59
N GLY A 252 -13.85 -2.35 -18.38
CA GLY A 252 -14.78 -2.18 -19.50
C GLY A 252 -16.13 -1.58 -19.06
N SER A 253 -16.71 -2.09 -17.98
CA SER A 253 -17.99 -1.57 -17.45
C SER A 253 -17.83 -0.18 -16.80
N GLU A 254 -16.73 0.10 -16.13
CA GLU A 254 -16.45 1.40 -15.53
C GLU A 254 -16.23 2.51 -16.55
N LEU A 255 -15.80 2.20 -17.78
CA LEU A 255 -15.66 3.17 -18.87
C LEU A 255 -17.01 3.66 -19.42
N VAL A 256 -18.10 2.90 -19.21
CA VAL A 256 -19.43 3.30 -19.67
C VAL A 256 -19.89 4.57 -18.95
N ILE A 257 -19.62 4.74 -17.67
CA ILE A 257 -20.05 5.90 -16.89
C ILE A 257 -19.45 7.22 -17.41
N PRO A 258 -18.11 7.37 -17.60
CA PRO A 258 -17.55 8.54 -18.23
C PRO A 258 -18.11 8.77 -19.65
N MET A 259 -18.29 7.70 -20.42
CA MET A 259 -18.80 7.80 -21.78
C MET A 259 -20.22 8.37 -21.82
N VAL A 260 -21.08 7.95 -20.91
CA VAL A 260 -22.44 8.50 -20.75
C VAL A 260 -22.40 9.96 -20.34
N ILE A 261 -21.57 10.33 -19.37
CA ILE A 261 -21.47 11.72 -18.89
C ILE A 261 -20.93 12.65 -19.98
N PHE A 262 -19.86 12.25 -20.68
CA PHE A 262 -19.19 13.14 -21.65
C PHE A 262 -19.83 13.18 -23.03
N TYR A 263 -20.55 12.16 -23.44
CA TYR A 263 -21.18 12.10 -24.77
C TYR A 263 -22.70 12.23 -24.72
N PHE A 264 -23.36 11.45 -23.88
CA PHE A 264 -24.82 11.40 -23.84
C PHE A 264 -25.41 12.68 -23.23
N LEU A 265 -24.83 13.18 -22.14
CA LEU A 265 -25.37 14.35 -21.43
C LEU A 265 -25.28 15.64 -22.26
N PRO A 266 -24.16 16.01 -22.94
CA PRO A 266 -24.11 17.13 -23.86
C PRO A 266 -25.05 16.97 -25.06
N PHE A 267 -25.18 15.75 -25.58
CA PHE A 267 -26.10 15.44 -26.68
C PHE A 267 -27.55 15.70 -26.26
N LEU A 268 -27.94 15.24 -25.08
CA LEU A 268 -29.27 15.45 -24.53
C LEU A 268 -29.57 16.93 -24.29
N VAL A 269 -28.60 17.67 -23.74
CA VAL A 269 -28.71 19.15 -23.56
C VAL A 269 -28.90 19.84 -24.91
N THR A 270 -28.19 19.43 -25.93
CA THR A 270 -28.32 20.00 -27.27
C THR A 270 -29.71 19.74 -27.85
N ILE A 271 -30.25 18.53 -27.72
CA ILE A 271 -31.60 18.19 -28.17
C ILE A 271 -32.64 19.05 -27.44
N ILE A 272 -32.54 19.14 -26.12
CA ILE A 272 -33.48 19.92 -25.31
C ILE A 272 -33.41 21.42 -25.70
N ALA A 273 -32.20 21.94 -25.95
CA ALA A 273 -32.03 23.34 -26.38
C ALA A 273 -32.67 23.57 -27.74
N VAL A 274 -32.48 22.69 -28.71
CA VAL A 274 -33.04 22.84 -30.08
C VAL A 274 -34.58 22.75 -30.06
N ILE A 275 -35.14 21.85 -29.27
CA ILE A 275 -36.59 21.68 -29.19
C ILE A 275 -37.24 22.73 -28.29
N GLY A 276 -36.61 23.06 -27.16
CA GLY A 276 -37.14 23.97 -26.16
C GLY A 276 -37.03 25.46 -26.55
N TRP A 277 -36.01 25.82 -27.34
CA TRP A 277 -35.82 27.22 -27.75
C TRP A 277 -36.99 27.84 -28.51
N PRO A 278 -37.60 27.21 -29.52
CA PRO A 278 -38.80 27.72 -30.19
C PRO A 278 -39.99 27.86 -29.26
N ILE A 279 -40.15 26.94 -28.31
CA ILE A 279 -41.24 27.00 -27.33
C ILE A 279 -41.11 28.22 -26.41
N VAL A 280 -39.90 28.50 -25.92
CA VAL A 280 -39.63 29.65 -25.07
C VAL A 280 -39.83 30.96 -25.83
N GLN A 281 -39.41 31.03 -27.08
CA GLN A 281 -39.65 32.21 -27.96
C GLN A 281 -41.13 32.49 -28.17
N ASN A 282 -41.92 31.46 -28.41
CA ASN A 282 -43.37 31.62 -28.61
C ASN A 282 -44.15 31.99 -27.35
N LEU A 283 -43.68 31.56 -26.18
CA LEU A 283 -44.25 31.94 -24.86
C LEU A 283 -43.90 33.40 -24.48
N GLY A 284 -42.80 33.95 -24.94
CA GLY A 284 -42.42 35.34 -24.67
C GLY A 284 -43.04 36.35 -25.68
N ALA A 285 -43.78 35.89 -26.69
CA ALA A 285 -44.48 36.71 -27.66
C ALA A 285 -45.98 36.91 -27.39
N ILE A 286 -46.52 36.38 -26.27
CA ILE A 286 -47.85 36.59 -25.70
C ILE A 286 -47.72 37.57 -24.55
#